data_8a4464d5373ad3a216359e92720a559b
#
_entry.id   8a4464d5373ad3a216359e92720a559b
#
_cell.length_a   1.000
_cell.length_b   1.000
_cell.length_c   1.000
_cell.angle_alpha   90.00
_cell.angle_beta   90.00
_cell.angle_gamma   90.00
#
_symmetry.space_group_name_H-M   'P 1'
#
loop_
_entity.id
_entity.type
_entity.pdbx_description
1 polymer ?
#
loop_
_entity_poly.entity_id
_entity_poly.type
_entity_poly.pdbx_seq_one_letter_code
_entity_poly.pdbx_strand_id
1 'polypeptide(L)'
;MFSIVLALSLVTQNPVAHHIAEGDSAGLMHPDVQLHHYQAALAIDSTSYEANWKAARAISDVAKQILSNADSLKRRRDSLYAVGRVYAERAIRADSTKPDGHYVLSMVLGRLSRTKGSKERVKYAKIIFDEATKAVEIDSTYHLAHHVLGAWHAEVKRLSGFQRFFAKTLFGGGFMDKANWNDAVMHLQTAVRLAPDHIYHRLELAEVYVDLGKYSKAREQLQAIAALPVADVQDPKNKEDAAALYKDIEKEKDEK
;
A
#
# COMPACT_ATOMS: atom_id res chain seq x y z
N MET A 1 -50.48 27.50 -31.83
CA MET A 1 -50.12 26.29 -31.08
C MET A 1 -48.63 26.02 -31.33
N PHE A 2 -47.75 26.42 -30.40
CA PHE A 2 -46.32 26.10 -30.47
C PHE A 2 -46.06 24.84 -29.64
N SER A 3 -45.72 23.74 -30.31
CA SER A 3 -45.31 22.51 -29.67
C SER A 3 -43.81 22.66 -29.28
N ILE A 4 -43.56 22.76 -27.98
CA ILE A 4 -42.22 22.66 -27.44
C ILE A 4 -41.84 21.20 -27.40
N VAL A 5 -40.93 20.77 -28.29
CA VAL A 5 -40.31 19.44 -28.24
C VAL A 5 -39.20 19.55 -27.20
N LEU A 6 -39.44 19.00 -26.01
CA LEU A 6 -38.42 18.81 -24.98
C LEU A 6 -37.53 17.67 -25.45
N ALA A 7 -36.37 17.99 -26.03
CA ALA A 7 -35.33 17.02 -26.29
C ALA A 7 -34.70 16.60 -24.93
N LEU A 8 -35.14 15.48 -24.35
CA LEU A 8 -34.40 14.81 -23.30
C LEU A 8 -33.06 14.33 -23.89
N SER A 9 -32.00 15.05 -23.63
CA SER A 9 -30.64 14.54 -23.85
C SER A 9 -30.41 13.40 -22.84
N LEU A 10 -30.55 12.17 -23.29
CA LEU A 10 -30.03 10.99 -22.59
C LEU A 10 -28.50 11.15 -22.58
N VAL A 11 -27.98 11.67 -21.49
CA VAL A 11 -26.56 11.55 -21.18
C VAL A 11 -26.30 10.06 -21.00
N THR A 12 -25.82 9.40 -22.05
CA THR A 12 -25.33 8.03 -21.96
C THR A 12 -24.17 8.03 -20.99
N GLN A 13 -24.43 7.65 -19.74
CA GLN A 13 -23.38 7.49 -18.74
C GLN A 13 -22.34 6.51 -19.31
N ASN A 14 -21.07 6.93 -19.31
CA ASN A 14 -19.97 6.04 -19.70
C ASN A 14 -20.01 4.81 -18.77
N PRO A 15 -20.28 3.59 -19.27
CA PRO A 15 -20.50 2.42 -18.43
C PRO A 15 -19.24 2.05 -17.62
N VAL A 16 -18.05 2.38 -18.12
CA VAL A 16 -16.78 2.21 -17.36
C VAL A 16 -16.78 3.13 -16.15
N ALA A 17 -17.08 4.42 -16.35
CA ALA A 17 -17.14 5.40 -15.26
C ALA A 17 -18.24 5.05 -14.23
N HIS A 18 -19.37 4.52 -14.68
CA HIS A 18 -20.45 4.06 -13.80
C HIS A 18 -19.96 2.95 -12.86
N HIS A 19 -19.35 1.89 -13.39
CA HIS A 19 -18.80 0.82 -12.55
C HIS A 19 -17.69 1.30 -11.62
N ILE A 20 -16.82 2.21 -12.06
CA ILE A 20 -15.79 2.80 -11.17
C ILE A 20 -16.45 3.53 -9.99
N ALA A 21 -17.46 4.36 -10.27
CA ALA A 21 -18.18 5.09 -9.22
C ALA A 21 -18.92 4.17 -8.23
N GLU A 22 -19.52 3.08 -8.72
CA GLU A 22 -20.14 2.05 -7.88
C GLU A 22 -19.11 1.37 -6.94
N GLY A 23 -17.93 1.02 -7.48
CA GLY A 23 -16.84 0.49 -6.69
C GLY A 23 -16.35 1.48 -5.62
N ASP A 24 -16.22 2.76 -5.97
CA ASP A 24 -15.82 3.81 -5.03
C ASP A 24 -16.84 3.99 -3.91
N SER A 25 -18.14 3.91 -4.23
CA SER A 25 -19.21 4.06 -3.25
C SER A 25 -19.27 2.94 -2.21
N ALA A 26 -18.74 1.76 -2.51
CA ALA A 26 -18.66 0.65 -1.57
C ALA A 26 -17.71 0.94 -0.38
N GLY A 27 -16.77 1.87 -0.56
CA GLY A 27 -15.82 2.26 0.49
C GLY A 27 -14.77 1.19 0.83
N LEU A 28 -13.78 1.56 1.63
CA LEU A 28 -12.62 0.72 1.95
C LEU A 28 -12.91 -0.47 2.87
N MET A 29 -14.11 -0.51 3.44
CA MET A 29 -14.56 -1.64 4.26
C MET A 29 -15.04 -2.85 3.42
N HIS A 30 -15.28 -2.67 2.12
CA HIS A 30 -15.82 -3.69 1.23
C HIS A 30 -14.96 -3.87 -0.03
N PRO A 31 -13.69 -4.30 0.11
CA PRO A 31 -12.77 -4.41 -1.03
C PRO A 31 -13.19 -5.50 -2.03
N ASP A 32 -13.97 -6.49 -1.63
CA ASP A 32 -14.57 -7.50 -2.51
C ASP A 32 -15.62 -6.89 -3.44
N VAL A 33 -16.50 -6.02 -2.93
CA VAL A 33 -17.49 -5.28 -3.71
C VAL A 33 -16.78 -4.30 -4.65
N GLN A 34 -15.79 -3.56 -4.14
CA GLN A 34 -14.95 -2.69 -4.97
C GLN A 34 -14.33 -3.45 -6.14
N LEU A 35 -13.70 -4.60 -5.85
CA LEU A 35 -13.05 -5.42 -6.86
C LEU A 35 -14.04 -5.89 -7.94
N HIS A 36 -15.24 -6.33 -7.53
CA HIS A 36 -16.29 -6.75 -8.47
C HIS A 36 -16.62 -5.65 -9.49
N HIS A 37 -16.85 -4.43 -9.02
CA HIS A 37 -17.18 -3.32 -9.90
C HIS A 37 -15.99 -2.88 -10.77
N TYR A 38 -14.78 -2.80 -10.23
CA TYR A 38 -13.61 -2.46 -11.05
C TYR A 38 -13.30 -3.53 -12.11
N GLN A 39 -13.54 -4.80 -11.81
CA GLN A 39 -13.45 -5.87 -12.82
C GLN A 39 -14.54 -5.78 -13.89
N ALA A 40 -15.75 -5.35 -13.54
CA ALA A 40 -16.81 -5.07 -14.52
C ALA A 40 -16.41 -3.90 -15.44
N ALA A 41 -15.83 -2.83 -14.90
CA ALA A 41 -15.26 -1.75 -15.70
C ALA A 41 -14.16 -2.26 -16.66
N LEU A 42 -13.27 -3.13 -16.17
CA LEU A 42 -12.17 -3.71 -16.97
C LEU A 42 -12.64 -4.73 -18.02
N ALA A 43 -13.82 -5.34 -17.84
CA ALA A 43 -14.45 -6.18 -18.86
C ALA A 43 -14.93 -5.36 -20.06
N ILE A 44 -15.28 -4.08 -19.85
CA ILE A 44 -15.69 -3.13 -20.89
C ILE A 44 -14.46 -2.47 -21.53
N ASP A 45 -13.54 -1.96 -20.71
CA ASP A 45 -12.28 -1.34 -21.15
C ASP A 45 -11.10 -1.84 -20.30
N SER A 46 -10.39 -2.83 -20.81
CA SER A 46 -9.24 -3.43 -20.15
C SER A 46 -8.02 -2.48 -20.03
N THR A 47 -8.04 -1.35 -20.76
CA THR A 47 -6.97 -0.35 -20.77
C THR A 47 -7.25 0.83 -19.84
N SER A 48 -8.42 0.90 -19.21
CA SER A 48 -8.77 1.96 -18.26
C SER A 48 -7.71 2.07 -17.15
N TYR A 49 -7.01 3.22 -17.10
CA TYR A 49 -6.03 3.51 -16.06
C TYR A 49 -6.63 3.35 -14.67
N GLU A 50 -7.76 4.05 -14.46
CA GLU A 50 -8.41 4.16 -13.16
C GLU A 50 -8.92 2.81 -12.66
N ALA A 51 -9.60 2.04 -13.51
CA ALA A 51 -10.10 0.72 -13.14
C ALA A 51 -8.96 -0.26 -12.82
N ASN A 52 -7.83 -0.19 -13.55
CA ASN A 52 -6.68 -1.05 -13.31
C ASN A 52 -6.01 -0.77 -11.96
N TRP A 53 -5.68 0.48 -11.61
CA TRP A 53 -5.02 0.73 -10.33
C TRP A 53 -5.96 0.47 -9.14
N LYS A 54 -7.25 0.80 -9.26
CA LYS A 54 -8.26 0.52 -8.23
C LYS A 54 -8.48 -0.98 -8.03
N ALA A 55 -8.54 -1.77 -9.12
CA ALA A 55 -8.62 -3.22 -9.04
C ALA A 55 -7.37 -3.84 -8.40
N ALA A 56 -6.16 -3.31 -8.71
CA ALA A 56 -4.92 -3.76 -8.08
C ALA A 56 -4.92 -3.53 -6.56
N ARG A 57 -5.44 -2.39 -6.11
CA ARG A 57 -5.60 -2.10 -4.69
C ARG A 57 -6.62 -3.03 -4.05
N ALA A 58 -7.83 -3.08 -4.59
CA ALA A 58 -8.94 -3.85 -4.03
C ALA A 58 -8.60 -5.34 -3.92
N ILE A 59 -8.06 -5.97 -4.98
CA ILE A 59 -7.65 -7.39 -4.93
C ILE A 59 -6.55 -7.66 -3.89
N SER A 60 -5.67 -6.68 -3.68
CA SER A 60 -4.64 -6.79 -2.64
C SER A 60 -5.23 -6.72 -1.23
N ASP A 61 -6.27 -5.93 -1.03
CA ASP A 61 -6.95 -5.83 0.27
C ASP A 61 -7.82 -7.06 0.52
N VAL A 62 -8.46 -7.64 -0.50
CA VAL A 62 -9.10 -8.97 -0.42
C VAL A 62 -8.07 -10.05 -0.05
N ALA A 63 -6.90 -10.05 -0.69
CA ALA A 63 -5.85 -11.04 -0.40
C ALA A 63 -5.33 -10.92 1.05
N LYS A 64 -5.20 -9.69 1.56
CA LYS A 64 -4.71 -9.42 2.92
C LYS A 64 -5.64 -9.95 4.02
N GLN A 65 -6.93 -10.08 3.73
CA GLN A 65 -7.90 -10.67 4.67
C GLN A 65 -7.75 -12.20 4.83
N ILE A 66 -6.98 -12.86 3.97
CA ILE A 66 -6.70 -14.29 4.11
C ILE A 66 -5.60 -14.47 5.14
N LEU A 67 -5.98 -14.58 6.42
CA LEU A 67 -5.04 -14.65 7.54
C LEU A 67 -4.47 -16.05 7.79
N SER A 68 -5.08 -17.08 7.24
CA SER A 68 -4.68 -18.46 7.47
C SER A 68 -3.32 -18.81 6.84
N ASN A 69 -2.53 -19.59 7.58
CA ASN A 69 -1.24 -20.14 7.13
C ASN A 69 -1.36 -21.51 6.44
N ALA A 70 -2.57 -22.05 6.26
CA ALA A 70 -2.78 -23.28 5.48
C ALA A 70 -2.26 -23.10 4.05
N ASP A 71 -1.54 -24.07 3.52
CA ASP A 71 -0.86 -23.97 2.22
C ASP A 71 -1.78 -23.60 1.05
N SER A 72 -3.02 -24.12 1.05
CA SER A 72 -4.01 -23.79 0.02
C SER A 72 -4.41 -22.31 0.05
N LEU A 73 -4.64 -21.77 1.25
CA LEU A 73 -5.02 -20.37 1.44
C LEU A 73 -3.84 -19.43 1.21
N LYS A 74 -2.63 -19.82 1.58
CA LYS A 74 -1.41 -19.12 1.25
C LYS A 74 -1.21 -19.02 -0.27
N ARG A 75 -1.36 -20.13 -1.01
CA ARG A 75 -1.30 -20.12 -2.48
C ARG A 75 -2.38 -19.23 -3.09
N ARG A 76 -3.61 -19.27 -2.56
CA ARG A 76 -4.70 -18.39 -3.02
C ARG A 76 -4.33 -16.92 -2.82
N ARG A 77 -3.83 -16.53 -1.65
CA ARG A 77 -3.38 -15.18 -1.35
C ARG A 77 -2.29 -14.72 -2.33
N ASP A 78 -1.29 -15.57 -2.58
CA ASP A 78 -0.20 -15.27 -3.50
C ASP A 78 -0.69 -15.10 -4.95
N SER A 79 -1.66 -15.90 -5.37
CA SER A 79 -2.28 -15.77 -6.68
C SER A 79 -3.03 -14.46 -6.84
N LEU A 80 -3.74 -14.02 -5.80
CA LEU A 80 -4.44 -12.72 -5.81
C LEU A 80 -3.43 -11.55 -5.92
N TYR A 81 -2.33 -11.58 -5.17
CA TYR A 81 -1.27 -10.57 -5.32
C TYR A 81 -0.63 -10.61 -6.71
N ALA A 82 -0.44 -11.79 -7.31
CA ALA A 82 0.08 -11.89 -8.67
C ALA A 82 -0.87 -11.25 -9.70
N VAL A 83 -2.18 -11.43 -9.55
CA VAL A 83 -3.19 -10.75 -10.38
C VAL A 83 -3.17 -9.24 -10.13
N GLY A 84 -3.08 -8.80 -8.87
CA GLY A 84 -2.96 -7.39 -8.51
C GLY A 84 -1.75 -6.73 -9.17
N ARG A 85 -0.61 -7.44 -9.25
CA ARG A 85 0.56 -6.97 -10.00
C ARG A 85 0.26 -6.73 -11.47
N VAL A 86 -0.48 -7.65 -12.12
CA VAL A 86 -0.83 -7.49 -13.55
C VAL A 86 -1.69 -6.24 -13.75
N TYR A 87 -2.67 -5.99 -12.89
CA TYR A 87 -3.48 -4.77 -12.94
C TYR A 87 -2.63 -3.51 -12.73
N ALA A 88 -1.74 -3.49 -11.74
CA ALA A 88 -0.84 -2.37 -11.50
C ALA A 88 0.07 -2.06 -12.71
N GLU A 89 0.66 -3.10 -13.32
CA GLU A 89 1.47 -2.96 -14.53
C GLU A 89 0.65 -2.46 -15.73
N ARG A 90 -0.65 -2.82 -15.83
CA ARG A 90 -1.55 -2.28 -16.86
C ARG A 90 -1.86 -0.80 -16.62
N ALA A 91 -2.07 -0.40 -15.36
CA ALA A 91 -2.26 1.01 -15.03
C ALA A 91 -1.07 1.86 -15.47
N ILE A 92 0.16 1.46 -15.14
CA ILE A 92 1.37 2.18 -15.57
C ILE A 92 1.48 2.24 -17.10
N ARG A 93 1.17 1.15 -17.80
CA ARG A 93 1.18 1.15 -19.28
C ARG A 93 0.12 2.08 -19.88
N ALA A 94 -1.03 2.23 -19.21
CA ALA A 94 -2.10 3.11 -19.67
C ALA A 94 -1.73 4.59 -19.46
N ASP A 95 -1.14 4.93 -18.32
CA ASP A 95 -0.67 6.30 -18.03
C ASP A 95 0.42 6.29 -16.94
N SER A 96 1.68 6.39 -17.37
CA SER A 96 2.84 6.43 -16.47
C SER A 96 3.12 7.81 -15.88
N THR A 97 2.31 8.82 -16.19
CA THR A 97 2.48 10.19 -15.67
C THR A 97 1.69 10.43 -14.38
N LYS A 98 0.91 9.43 -13.93
CA LYS A 98 0.09 9.49 -12.72
C LYS A 98 0.68 8.63 -11.60
N PRO A 99 0.59 9.04 -10.32
CA PRO A 99 1.26 8.37 -9.21
C PRO A 99 0.62 7.04 -8.80
N ASP A 100 -0.71 6.86 -9.00
CA ASP A 100 -1.45 5.73 -8.43
C ASP A 100 -0.96 4.37 -8.96
N GLY A 101 -0.68 4.27 -10.28
CA GLY A 101 -0.16 3.05 -10.91
C GLY A 101 1.17 2.61 -10.30
N HIS A 102 2.09 3.56 -10.12
CA HIS A 102 3.40 3.35 -9.51
C HIS A 102 3.28 2.94 -8.03
N TYR A 103 2.43 3.65 -7.29
CA TYR A 103 2.16 3.32 -5.89
C TYR A 103 1.60 1.89 -5.75
N VAL A 104 0.53 1.54 -6.48
CA VAL A 104 -0.09 0.23 -6.29
C VAL A 104 0.83 -0.91 -6.73
N LEU A 105 1.70 -0.72 -7.72
CA LEU A 105 2.72 -1.71 -8.07
C LEU A 105 3.71 -1.92 -6.93
N SER A 106 4.22 -0.84 -6.34
CA SER A 106 5.13 -0.93 -5.19
C SER A 106 4.49 -1.61 -3.98
N MET A 107 3.24 -1.27 -3.67
CA MET A 107 2.45 -1.88 -2.58
C MET A 107 2.23 -3.38 -2.80
N VAL A 108 1.76 -3.78 -3.98
CA VAL A 108 1.48 -5.19 -4.31
C VAL A 108 2.76 -6.02 -4.27
N LEU A 109 3.86 -5.52 -4.82
CA LEU A 109 5.15 -6.20 -4.78
C LEU A 109 5.70 -6.31 -3.36
N GLY A 110 5.48 -5.32 -2.49
CA GLY A 110 5.81 -5.38 -1.07
C GLY A 110 5.12 -6.56 -0.38
N ARG A 111 3.82 -6.73 -0.62
CA ARG A 111 3.03 -7.85 -0.09
C ARG A 111 3.47 -9.20 -0.68
N LEU A 112 3.65 -9.27 -1.99
CA LEU A 112 4.06 -10.49 -2.71
C LEU A 112 5.48 -10.93 -2.34
N SER A 113 6.40 -10.00 -2.06
CA SER A 113 7.79 -10.32 -1.72
C SER A 113 7.93 -11.20 -0.47
N ARG A 114 6.99 -11.07 0.48
CA ARG A 114 7.02 -11.82 1.75
C ARG A 114 6.93 -13.34 1.56
N THR A 115 6.42 -13.80 0.41
CA THR A 115 6.25 -15.22 0.09
C THR A 115 7.32 -15.76 -0.87
N LYS A 116 8.26 -14.90 -1.28
CA LYS A 116 9.28 -15.23 -2.28
C LYS A 116 10.64 -15.56 -1.67
N GLY A 117 11.44 -16.31 -2.42
CA GLY A 117 12.83 -16.59 -2.06
C GLY A 117 13.73 -15.35 -2.17
N SER A 118 14.92 -15.41 -1.60
CA SER A 118 15.85 -14.27 -1.45
C SER A 118 16.13 -13.53 -2.77
N LYS A 119 16.36 -14.24 -3.86
CA LYS A 119 16.64 -13.64 -5.18
C LYS A 119 15.47 -12.77 -5.69
N GLU A 120 14.26 -13.29 -5.59
CA GLU A 120 13.05 -12.55 -6.02
C GLU A 120 12.75 -11.39 -5.07
N ARG A 121 12.96 -11.57 -3.76
CA ARG A 121 12.81 -10.49 -2.78
C ARG A 121 13.73 -9.31 -3.08
N VAL A 122 15.00 -9.55 -3.43
CA VAL A 122 15.93 -8.49 -3.83
C VAL A 122 15.47 -7.81 -5.09
N LYS A 123 15.01 -8.57 -6.10
CA LYS A 123 14.46 -8.00 -7.33
C LYS A 123 13.24 -7.12 -7.06
N TYR A 124 12.32 -7.60 -6.23
CA TYR A 124 11.12 -6.82 -5.88
C TYR A 124 11.46 -5.59 -5.04
N ALA A 125 12.40 -5.71 -4.10
CA ALA A 125 12.83 -4.55 -3.30
C ALA A 125 13.34 -3.40 -4.17
N LYS A 126 14.05 -3.70 -5.29
CA LYS A 126 14.46 -2.68 -6.25
C LYS A 126 13.26 -2.02 -6.91
N ILE A 127 12.33 -2.81 -7.44
CA ILE A 127 11.15 -2.28 -8.13
C ILE A 127 10.29 -1.46 -7.16
N ILE A 128 10.09 -1.94 -5.93
CA ILE A 128 9.33 -1.22 -4.90
C ILE A 128 9.93 0.16 -4.66
N PHE A 129 11.25 0.24 -4.50
CA PHE A 129 11.94 1.52 -4.29
C PHE A 129 11.79 2.45 -5.49
N ASP A 130 12.05 1.95 -6.70
CA ASP A 130 12.01 2.75 -7.93
C ASP A 130 10.59 3.28 -8.19
N GLU A 131 9.57 2.42 -8.05
CA GLU A 131 8.17 2.78 -8.32
C GLU A 131 7.60 3.73 -7.25
N ALA A 132 7.90 3.48 -5.97
CA ALA A 132 7.46 4.39 -4.91
C ALA A 132 8.16 5.76 -5.00
N THR A 133 9.45 5.80 -5.39
CA THR A 133 10.17 7.03 -5.69
C THR A 133 9.50 7.77 -6.83
N LYS A 134 9.17 7.05 -7.92
CA LYS A 134 8.48 7.65 -9.08
C LYS A 134 7.13 8.26 -8.70
N ALA A 135 6.35 7.58 -7.86
CA ALA A 135 5.07 8.13 -7.39
C ALA A 135 5.25 9.44 -6.61
N VAL A 136 6.28 9.54 -5.73
CA VAL A 136 6.60 10.77 -4.99
C VAL A 136 7.17 11.87 -5.89
N GLU A 137 7.94 11.53 -6.93
CA GLU A 137 8.41 12.50 -7.93
C GLU A 137 7.27 13.13 -8.72
N ILE A 138 6.23 12.33 -9.04
CA ILE A 138 5.02 12.81 -9.75
C ILE A 138 4.16 13.66 -8.82
N ASP A 139 3.93 13.18 -7.59
CA ASP A 139 3.14 13.88 -6.58
C ASP A 139 3.83 13.78 -5.20
N SER A 140 4.52 14.85 -4.81
CA SER A 140 5.21 14.94 -3.52
C SER A 140 4.27 14.97 -2.30
N THR A 141 2.96 15.04 -2.51
CA THR A 141 1.93 14.96 -1.46
C THR A 141 1.26 13.59 -1.39
N TYR A 142 1.70 12.62 -2.19
CA TYR A 142 1.11 11.28 -2.23
C TYR A 142 1.52 10.46 -0.99
N HIS A 143 0.76 10.59 0.08
CA HIS A 143 1.07 10.02 1.41
C HIS A 143 1.31 8.51 1.40
N LEU A 144 0.60 7.77 0.55
CA LEU A 144 0.74 6.31 0.45
C LEU A 144 2.10 5.90 -0.13
N ALA A 145 2.65 6.65 -1.10
CA ALA A 145 3.98 6.39 -1.65
C ALA A 145 5.08 6.75 -0.64
N HIS A 146 4.90 7.83 0.12
CA HIS A 146 5.78 8.15 1.26
C HIS A 146 5.79 7.01 2.29
N HIS A 147 4.64 6.44 2.63
CA HIS A 147 4.58 5.28 3.52
C HIS A 147 5.40 4.11 2.97
N VAL A 148 5.24 3.77 1.68
CA VAL A 148 6.00 2.66 1.06
C VAL A 148 7.50 2.90 1.11
N LEU A 149 7.97 4.13 0.82
CA LEU A 149 9.40 4.46 0.91
C LEU A 149 9.92 4.35 2.34
N GLY A 150 9.18 4.88 3.31
CA GLY A 150 9.58 4.78 4.71
C GLY A 150 9.68 3.33 5.18
N ALA A 151 8.67 2.50 4.88
CA ALA A 151 8.67 1.08 5.18
C ALA A 151 9.81 0.34 4.45
N TRP A 152 10.09 0.70 3.18
CA TRP A 152 11.20 0.11 2.43
C TRP A 152 12.57 0.39 3.10
N HIS A 153 12.82 1.64 3.50
CA HIS A 153 14.04 1.99 4.21
C HIS A 153 14.18 1.19 5.51
N ALA A 154 13.12 1.10 6.31
CA ALA A 154 13.10 0.35 7.56
C ALA A 154 13.34 -1.15 7.34
N GLU A 155 12.62 -1.79 6.43
CA GLU A 155 12.75 -3.21 6.14
C GLU A 155 14.16 -3.59 5.68
N VAL A 156 14.80 -2.78 4.83
CA VAL A 156 16.18 -3.01 4.42
C VAL A 156 17.15 -2.82 5.59
N LYS A 157 16.89 -1.88 6.48
CA LYS A 157 17.72 -1.66 7.70
C LYS A 157 17.58 -2.78 8.74
N ARG A 158 16.40 -3.38 8.85
CA ARG A 158 16.12 -4.56 9.71
C ARG A 158 16.87 -5.81 9.26
N LEU A 159 17.29 -5.89 7.98
CA LEU A 159 18.13 -7.00 7.53
C LEU A 159 19.47 -7.03 8.26
N SER A 160 19.91 -8.22 8.69
CA SER A 160 21.25 -8.38 9.26
C SER A 160 22.37 -8.00 8.27
N GLY A 161 23.55 -7.63 8.77
CA GLY A 161 24.71 -7.34 7.92
C GLY A 161 25.03 -8.49 6.95
N PHE A 162 24.90 -9.74 7.43
CA PHE A 162 25.07 -10.95 6.62
C PHE A 162 24.04 -11.04 5.48
N GLN A 163 22.76 -10.83 5.79
CA GLN A 163 21.70 -10.85 4.76
C GLN A 163 21.92 -9.77 3.71
N ARG A 164 22.30 -8.55 4.10
CA ARG A 164 22.63 -7.46 3.16
C ARG A 164 23.86 -7.80 2.30
N PHE A 165 24.91 -8.36 2.91
CA PHE A 165 26.10 -8.78 2.18
C PHE A 165 25.77 -9.81 1.08
N PHE A 166 25.00 -10.87 1.44
CA PHE A 166 24.57 -11.85 0.45
C PHE A 166 23.65 -11.28 -0.63
N ALA A 167 22.71 -10.40 -0.25
CA ALA A 167 21.84 -9.72 -1.21
C ALA A 167 22.65 -8.93 -2.23
N LYS A 168 23.68 -8.20 -1.79
CA LYS A 168 24.55 -7.43 -2.67
C LYS A 168 25.39 -8.30 -3.58
N THR A 169 26.05 -9.31 -3.01
CA THR A 169 27.06 -10.11 -3.72
C THR A 169 26.44 -11.05 -4.74
N LEU A 170 25.32 -11.72 -4.35
CA LEU A 170 24.73 -12.78 -5.16
C LEU A 170 23.55 -12.31 -6.02
N PHE A 171 22.87 -11.23 -5.64
CA PHE A 171 21.58 -10.85 -6.24
C PHE A 171 21.52 -9.40 -6.72
N GLY A 172 22.66 -8.70 -6.76
CA GLY A 172 22.71 -7.33 -7.28
C GLY A 172 22.04 -6.30 -6.36
N GLY A 173 22.04 -6.55 -5.04
CA GLY A 173 21.39 -5.69 -4.03
C GLY A 173 22.14 -4.40 -3.66
N GLY A 174 23.07 -3.91 -4.49
CA GLY A 174 23.85 -2.70 -4.20
C GLY A 174 23.00 -1.44 -3.95
N PHE A 175 21.81 -1.36 -4.57
CA PHE A 175 20.84 -0.27 -4.34
C PHE A 175 20.36 -0.19 -2.87
N MET A 176 20.46 -1.27 -2.10
CA MET A 176 20.08 -1.32 -0.69
C MET A 176 20.96 -0.42 0.20
N ASP A 177 22.11 0.03 -0.30
CA ASP A 177 22.97 1.01 0.42
C ASP A 177 22.30 2.38 0.57
N LYS A 178 21.28 2.67 -0.22
CA LYS A 178 20.46 3.87 -0.08
C LYS A 178 19.61 3.85 1.20
N ALA A 179 19.36 2.66 1.77
CA ALA A 179 18.49 2.52 2.93
C ALA A 179 19.15 3.09 4.20
N ASN A 180 18.42 3.95 4.88
CA ASN A 180 18.85 4.55 6.15
C ASN A 180 17.64 4.87 7.03
N TRP A 181 17.86 4.98 8.33
CA TRP A 181 16.83 5.25 9.32
C TRP A 181 16.27 6.68 9.26
N ASN A 182 17.06 7.65 8.82
CA ASN A 182 16.61 9.04 8.74
C ASN A 182 15.53 9.18 7.65
N ASP A 183 15.75 8.58 6.47
CA ASP A 183 14.76 8.58 5.38
C ASP A 183 13.53 7.74 5.76
N ALA A 184 13.69 6.61 6.49
CA ALA A 184 12.56 5.87 7.02
C ALA A 184 11.65 6.76 7.86
N VAL A 185 12.23 7.47 8.84
CA VAL A 185 11.48 8.38 9.72
C VAL A 185 10.90 9.55 8.94
N MET A 186 11.70 10.21 8.08
CA MET A 186 11.26 11.37 7.29
C MET A 186 10.03 11.04 6.42
N HIS A 187 10.09 9.94 5.69
CA HIS A 187 8.98 9.54 4.81
C HIS A 187 7.74 9.16 5.61
N LEU A 188 7.86 8.38 6.70
CA LEU A 188 6.71 8.01 7.52
C LEU A 188 6.11 9.21 8.26
N GLN A 189 6.92 10.13 8.77
CA GLN A 189 6.43 11.40 9.33
C GLN A 189 5.67 12.23 8.28
N THR A 190 6.18 12.26 7.05
CA THR A 190 5.50 12.93 5.94
C THR A 190 4.16 12.26 5.63
N ALA A 191 4.10 10.92 5.60
CA ALA A 191 2.84 10.18 5.40
C ALA A 191 1.83 10.48 6.51
N VAL A 192 2.25 10.50 7.79
CA VAL A 192 1.39 10.85 8.92
C VAL A 192 0.91 12.29 8.86
N ARG A 193 1.79 13.24 8.47
CA ARG A 193 1.42 14.66 8.34
C ARG A 193 0.40 14.90 7.23
N LEU A 194 0.53 14.20 6.10
CA LEU A 194 -0.36 14.32 4.94
C LEU A 194 -1.71 13.60 5.15
N ALA A 195 -1.72 12.51 5.93
CA ALA A 195 -2.92 11.74 6.25
C ALA A 195 -2.91 11.36 7.74
N PRO A 196 -3.23 12.30 8.64
CA PRO A 196 -3.07 12.11 10.09
C PRO A 196 -4.01 11.05 10.68
N ASP A 197 -5.12 10.76 10.00
CA ASP A 197 -6.10 9.77 10.46
C ASP A 197 -5.85 8.35 9.90
N HIS A 198 -4.80 8.19 9.11
CA HIS A 198 -4.45 6.89 8.52
C HIS A 198 -3.69 6.02 9.54
N ILE A 199 -4.38 5.06 10.15
CA ILE A 199 -3.88 4.22 11.25
C ILE A 199 -2.56 3.53 10.89
N TYR A 200 -2.47 2.94 9.70
CA TYR A 200 -1.28 2.17 9.30
C TYR A 200 -0.02 3.03 9.16
N HIS A 201 -0.14 4.33 8.80
CA HIS A 201 1.03 5.22 8.76
C HIS A 201 1.64 5.42 10.14
N ARG A 202 0.78 5.63 11.15
CA ARG A 202 1.21 5.80 12.54
C ARG A 202 1.80 4.52 13.13
N LEU A 203 1.20 3.37 12.82
CA LEU A 203 1.69 2.07 13.30
C LEU A 203 3.10 1.81 12.78
N GLU A 204 3.34 1.93 11.46
CA GLU A 204 4.67 1.74 10.88
C GLU A 204 5.69 2.75 11.42
N LEU A 205 5.29 4.01 11.64
CA LEU A 205 6.15 5.01 12.26
C LEU A 205 6.50 4.64 13.71
N ALA A 206 5.54 4.11 14.47
CA ALA A 206 5.78 3.64 15.83
C ALA A 206 6.75 2.47 15.86
N GLU A 207 6.60 1.49 14.96
CA GLU A 207 7.52 0.36 14.81
C GLU A 207 8.95 0.85 14.51
N VAL A 208 9.12 1.81 13.61
CA VAL A 208 10.43 2.41 13.30
C VAL A 208 11.02 3.15 14.51
N TYR A 209 10.19 3.82 15.30
CA TYR A 209 10.67 4.44 16.53
C TYR A 209 11.12 3.39 17.58
N VAL A 210 10.46 2.24 17.65
CA VAL A 210 10.90 1.11 18.49
C VAL A 210 12.24 0.57 18.01
N ASP A 211 12.42 0.35 16.70
CA ASP A 211 13.70 -0.07 16.12
C ASP A 211 14.87 0.88 16.47
N LEU A 212 14.55 2.15 16.72
CA LEU A 212 15.51 3.22 17.06
C LEU A 212 15.64 3.47 18.57
N GLY A 213 14.99 2.69 19.43
CA GLY A 213 14.97 2.91 20.88
C GLY A 213 14.26 4.20 21.30
N LYS A 214 13.42 4.80 20.44
CA LYS A 214 12.70 6.06 20.71
C LYS A 214 11.30 5.76 21.23
N TYR A 215 11.22 5.07 22.34
CA TYR A 215 9.97 4.53 22.89
C TYR A 215 8.92 5.59 23.25
N SER A 216 9.36 6.77 23.71
CA SER A 216 8.43 7.89 23.99
C SER A 216 7.67 8.32 22.74
N LYS A 217 8.36 8.45 21.59
CA LYS A 217 7.75 8.79 20.30
C LYS A 217 6.88 7.67 19.76
N ALA A 218 7.30 6.42 19.94
CA ALA A 218 6.48 5.27 19.58
C ALA A 218 5.14 5.27 20.32
N ARG A 219 5.16 5.43 21.65
CA ARG A 219 3.96 5.51 22.48
C ARG A 219 3.01 6.64 22.06
N GLU A 220 3.54 7.82 21.71
CA GLU A 220 2.75 8.93 21.18
C GLU A 220 1.94 8.53 19.94
N GLN A 221 2.56 7.86 18.96
CA GLN A 221 1.86 7.41 17.77
C GLN A 221 0.82 6.32 18.09
N LEU A 222 1.16 5.37 18.95
CA LEU A 222 0.26 4.28 19.35
C LEU A 222 -0.95 4.77 20.13
N GLN A 223 -0.78 5.76 21.02
CA GLN A 223 -1.89 6.41 21.72
C GLN A 223 -2.83 7.15 20.77
N ALA A 224 -2.27 7.84 19.76
CA ALA A 224 -3.08 8.51 18.75
C ALA A 224 -3.94 7.50 17.96
N ILE A 225 -3.41 6.31 17.62
CA ILE A 225 -4.16 5.25 16.93
C ILE A 225 -5.41 4.81 17.71
N ALA A 226 -5.31 4.74 19.03
CA ALA A 226 -6.43 4.28 19.86
C ALA A 226 -7.69 5.14 19.67
N ALA A 227 -7.54 6.47 19.47
CA ALA A 227 -8.63 7.43 19.30
C ALA A 227 -9.18 7.49 17.86
N LEU A 228 -8.48 6.99 16.85
CA LEU A 228 -8.91 7.10 15.46
C LEU A 228 -10.09 6.17 15.15
N PRO A 229 -11.04 6.58 14.28
CA PRO A 229 -12.10 5.70 13.80
C PRO A 229 -11.54 4.59 12.88
N VAL A 230 -12.29 3.50 12.76
CA VAL A 230 -12.06 2.46 11.76
C VAL A 230 -12.60 2.95 10.43
N ALA A 231 -11.74 3.08 9.42
CA ALA A 231 -12.07 3.57 8.08
C ALA A 231 -11.69 2.58 6.96
N ASP A 232 -10.78 1.64 7.25
CA ASP A 232 -10.29 0.63 6.32
C ASP A 232 -10.49 -0.78 6.91
N VAL A 233 -10.70 -1.77 6.06
CA VAL A 233 -10.90 -3.18 6.47
C VAL A 233 -9.74 -3.74 7.29
N GLN A 234 -8.56 -3.15 7.20
CA GLN A 234 -7.37 -3.56 7.96
C GLN A 234 -7.24 -2.86 9.31
N ASP A 235 -7.97 -1.77 9.53
CA ASP A 235 -7.83 -0.96 10.74
C ASP A 235 -8.12 -1.71 12.05
N PRO A 236 -9.10 -2.64 12.13
CA PRO A 236 -9.29 -3.42 13.34
C PRO A 236 -8.02 -4.21 13.73
N LYS A 237 -7.35 -4.82 12.75
CA LYS A 237 -6.09 -5.55 12.99
C LYS A 237 -4.94 -4.60 13.33
N ASN A 238 -4.82 -3.49 12.63
CA ASN A 238 -3.80 -2.48 12.90
C ASN A 238 -3.95 -1.90 14.31
N LYS A 239 -5.17 -1.70 14.81
CA LYS A 239 -5.43 -1.26 16.19
C LYS A 239 -5.07 -2.32 17.23
N GLU A 240 -5.35 -3.60 16.95
CA GLU A 240 -4.93 -4.72 17.80
C GLU A 240 -3.40 -4.77 17.90
N ASP A 241 -2.69 -4.68 16.76
CA ASP A 241 -1.23 -4.71 16.71
C ASP A 241 -0.64 -3.49 17.43
N ALA A 242 -1.24 -2.30 17.27
CA ALA A 242 -0.83 -1.08 17.97
C ALA A 242 -1.00 -1.22 19.50
N ALA A 243 -2.10 -1.80 19.96
CA ALA A 243 -2.34 -2.02 21.39
C ALA A 243 -1.35 -3.04 21.99
N ALA A 244 -1.04 -4.11 21.24
CA ALA A 244 -0.04 -5.09 21.65
C ALA A 244 1.34 -4.44 21.76
N LEU A 245 1.77 -3.71 20.73
CA LEU A 245 3.05 -3.02 20.71
C LEU A 245 3.15 -1.98 21.85
N TYR A 246 2.07 -1.23 22.12
CA TYR A 246 2.05 -0.28 23.23
C TYR A 246 2.33 -0.96 24.57
N LYS A 247 1.68 -2.09 24.81
CA LYS A 247 1.85 -2.89 26.02
C LYS A 247 3.30 -3.40 26.17
N ASP A 248 3.90 -3.83 25.07
CA ASP A 248 5.26 -4.35 25.06
C ASP A 248 6.29 -3.28 25.44
N ILE A 249 6.06 -2.02 25.02
CA ILE A 249 6.99 -0.91 25.25
C ILE A 249 6.55 0.06 26.36
N GLU A 250 5.49 -0.24 27.11
CA GLU A 250 4.90 0.67 28.09
C GLU A 250 5.92 1.20 29.11
N LYS A 251 6.84 0.34 29.56
CA LYS A 251 7.85 0.64 30.59
C LYS A 251 9.23 0.93 30.04
N GLU A 252 9.41 0.81 28.72
CA GLU A 252 10.70 1.04 28.11
C GLU A 252 11.07 2.53 28.15
N LYS A 253 12.38 2.81 28.31
CA LYS A 253 12.94 4.17 28.33
C LYS A 253 13.70 4.39 27.04
N ASP A 254 13.67 5.64 26.56
CA ASP A 254 14.42 6.01 25.36
C ASP A 254 15.91 5.69 25.53
N GLU A 255 16.50 5.10 24.50
CA GLU A 255 17.95 4.87 24.43
C GLU A 255 18.67 6.21 24.19
N LYS A 256 19.90 6.33 24.74
CA LYS A 256 20.69 7.56 24.65
C LYS A 256 21.36 7.73 23.29
#